data_bab00538960f7a11b0cddd33e5bd01d0
#
_entry.id   bab00538960f7a11b0cddd33e5bd01d0
#
_cell.length_a   1.000
_cell.length_b   1.000
_cell.length_c   1.000
_cell.angle_alpha   90.00
_cell.angle_beta   90.00
_cell.angle_gamma   90.00
#
_symmetry.space_group_name_H-M   'P 1'
#
loop_
_entity.id
_entity.type
_entity.pdbx_description
1 polymer ?
#
loop_
_entity_poly.entity_id
_entity_poly.type
_entity_poly.pdbx_seq_one_letter_code
_entity_poly.pdbx_strand_id
1 'polypeptide(L)'
;VRDGEDGFLIPTAAPDAGAGLELARRYLAGEDVYGEYLAGVSQSVAVDIDVTAEAIGRLADDAALRKRMGAAGRQRAHDIFDWRSVVPAYDALWRELAERRERDAVSKPVAAHAITGPAEMDPYRVFRGFPTFRMMPDDAIVLTDRATAVLADRLRHRMNMFVPVNLLAPEDLPRLLSRMQAVDRISDIAADWPERECSRVERTLVWLVKLGVARHHPANAGT
;
A
#
# COMPACT_ATOMS: atom_id res chain seq x y z
N VAL A 1 12.99 -0.66 11.45
CA VAL A 1 12.32 -0.55 12.76
C VAL A 1 11.98 -1.95 13.24
N ARG A 2 12.22 -2.23 14.53
CA ARG A 2 11.77 -3.44 15.21
C ARG A 2 10.65 -3.05 16.16
N ASP A 3 9.50 -3.73 16.01
CA ASP A 3 8.31 -3.37 16.75
C ASP A 3 8.51 -3.49 18.27
N GLY A 4 8.11 -2.46 19.00
CA GLY A 4 8.25 -2.37 20.46
C GLY A 4 9.68 -2.13 20.98
N GLU A 5 10.73 -2.23 20.14
CA GLU A 5 12.13 -2.03 20.54
C GLU A 5 12.66 -0.64 20.18
N ASP A 6 12.66 -0.31 18.90
CA ASP A 6 13.17 0.97 18.38
C ASP A 6 12.11 1.81 17.66
N GLY A 7 10.85 1.39 17.73
CA GLY A 7 9.66 2.07 17.22
C GLY A 7 8.44 1.16 17.25
N PHE A 8 7.33 1.64 16.69
CA PHE A 8 6.13 0.85 16.46
C PHE A 8 5.93 0.63 14.96
N LEU A 9 5.56 -0.59 14.58
CA LEU A 9 5.11 -0.93 13.24
C LEU A 9 3.59 -0.79 13.18
N ILE A 10 3.11 0.11 12.33
CA ILE A 10 1.68 0.34 12.18
C ILE A 10 1.16 -0.52 11.02
N PRO A 11 0.07 -1.28 11.22
CA PRO A 11 -0.54 -2.06 10.15
C PRO A 11 -0.95 -1.19 8.97
N THR A 12 -0.73 -1.70 7.77
CA THR A 12 -1.10 -1.03 6.52
C THR A 12 -1.82 -1.98 5.60
N ALA A 13 -2.77 -1.48 4.81
CA ALA A 13 -3.45 -2.21 3.76
C ALA A 13 -3.19 -1.57 2.40
N ALA A 14 -3.05 -2.39 1.37
CA ALA A 14 -2.90 -1.97 -0.02
C ALA A 14 -3.66 -2.94 -0.95
N PRO A 15 -3.97 -2.54 -2.20
CA PRO A 15 -4.54 -3.43 -3.19
C PRO A 15 -3.63 -4.63 -3.48
N ASP A 16 -4.19 -5.69 -4.04
CA ASP A 16 -3.39 -6.83 -4.47
C ASP A 16 -2.61 -6.53 -5.76
N ALA A 17 -1.72 -7.44 -6.11
CA ALA A 17 -0.92 -7.38 -7.33
C ALA A 17 -1.83 -7.42 -8.57
N GLY A 18 -1.59 -6.51 -9.50
CA GLY A 18 -2.41 -6.29 -10.70
C GLY A 18 -3.16 -4.98 -10.69
N ALA A 19 -3.64 -4.52 -9.53
CA ALA A 19 -4.40 -3.29 -9.41
C ALA A 19 -3.62 -2.00 -9.77
N GLY A 20 -2.29 -2.06 -9.86
CA GLY A 20 -1.42 -0.95 -10.20
C GLY A 20 -0.95 -0.88 -11.65
N LEU A 21 -1.31 -1.83 -12.50
CA LEU A 21 -0.83 -1.88 -13.90
C LEU A 21 -1.23 -0.64 -14.71
N GLU A 22 -2.44 -0.15 -14.50
CA GLU A 22 -2.91 1.08 -15.15
C GLU A 22 -2.05 2.30 -14.76
N LEU A 23 -1.69 2.40 -13.48
CA LEU A 23 -0.82 3.48 -12.98
C LEU A 23 0.55 3.47 -13.66
N ALA A 24 1.16 2.29 -13.75
CA ALA A 24 2.45 2.12 -14.40
C ALA A 24 2.37 2.47 -15.91
N ARG A 25 1.32 2.01 -16.61
CA ARG A 25 1.12 2.33 -18.03
C ARG A 25 0.95 3.80 -18.30
N ARG A 26 0.12 4.50 -17.51
CA ARG A 26 -0.10 5.95 -17.66
C ARG A 26 1.20 6.72 -17.49
N TYR A 27 2.00 6.38 -16.47
CA TYR A 27 3.30 6.98 -16.24
C TYR A 27 4.25 6.75 -17.42
N LEU A 28 4.36 5.53 -17.93
CA LEU A 28 5.24 5.19 -19.05
C LEU A 28 4.77 5.81 -20.38
N ALA A 29 3.47 5.98 -20.57
CA ALA A 29 2.90 6.67 -21.73
C ALA A 29 3.07 8.20 -21.66
N GLY A 30 3.57 8.75 -20.54
CA GLY A 30 3.71 10.18 -20.32
C GLY A 30 2.38 10.90 -20.07
N GLU A 31 1.32 10.16 -19.76
CA GLU A 31 0.01 10.72 -19.37
C GLU A 31 0.05 11.30 -17.97
N ASP A 32 0.81 10.68 -17.08
CA ASP A 32 1.05 11.13 -15.71
C ASP A 32 2.52 11.52 -15.54
N VAL A 33 2.79 12.62 -14.84
CA VAL A 33 4.14 12.91 -14.37
C VAL A 33 4.48 12.08 -13.13
N TYR A 34 5.77 11.97 -12.78
CA TYR A 34 6.21 11.13 -11.66
C TYR A 34 5.49 11.43 -10.34
N GLY A 35 5.21 12.71 -10.05
CA GLY A 35 4.46 13.09 -8.85
C GLY A 35 3.02 12.59 -8.83
N GLU A 36 2.34 12.58 -9.97
CA GLU A 36 0.97 12.06 -10.11
C GLU A 36 0.95 10.53 -9.97
N TYR A 37 1.92 9.85 -10.59
CA TYR A 37 2.08 8.40 -10.41
C TYR A 37 2.29 8.02 -8.95
N LEU A 38 3.22 8.69 -8.24
CA LEU A 38 3.45 8.44 -6.81
C LEU A 38 2.21 8.75 -5.96
N ALA A 39 1.52 9.84 -6.26
CA ALA A 39 0.29 10.20 -5.56
C ALA A 39 -0.81 9.13 -5.76
N GLY A 40 -0.98 8.66 -6.99
CA GLY A 40 -1.92 7.59 -7.32
C GLY A 40 -1.63 6.29 -6.57
N VAL A 41 -0.36 5.89 -6.51
CA VAL A 41 0.06 4.70 -5.74
C VAL A 41 -0.23 4.91 -4.24
N SER A 42 0.16 6.07 -3.70
CA SER A 42 0.02 6.34 -2.26
C SER A 42 -1.43 6.55 -1.82
N GLN A 43 -2.32 6.99 -2.69
CA GLN A 43 -3.76 7.09 -2.40
C GLN A 43 -4.35 5.74 -1.97
N SER A 44 -3.86 4.67 -2.58
CA SER A 44 -4.34 3.31 -2.34
C SER A 44 -3.47 2.53 -1.33
N VAL A 45 -2.82 3.23 -0.40
CA VAL A 45 -2.18 2.62 0.78
C VAL A 45 -2.82 3.22 2.03
N ALA A 46 -3.51 2.41 2.80
CA ALA A 46 -4.18 2.78 4.02
C ALA A 46 -3.35 2.40 5.25
N VAL A 47 -3.23 3.32 6.21
CA VAL A 47 -2.63 3.10 7.52
C VAL A 47 -3.75 2.89 8.53
N ASP A 48 -3.58 1.98 9.49
CA ASP A 48 -4.53 1.81 10.60
C ASP A 48 -4.49 3.04 11.50
N ILE A 49 -5.57 3.82 11.47
CA ILE A 49 -5.66 5.10 12.16
C ILE A 49 -5.75 4.90 13.69
N ASP A 50 -6.50 3.90 14.13
CA ASP A 50 -6.73 3.64 15.56
C ASP A 50 -5.42 3.17 16.21
N VAL A 51 -4.73 2.21 15.60
CA VAL A 51 -3.40 1.74 16.07
C VAL A 51 -2.36 2.86 16.00
N THR A 52 -2.42 3.74 14.98
CA THR A 52 -1.53 4.90 14.89
C THR A 52 -1.75 5.85 16.06
N ALA A 53 -3.01 6.17 16.37
CA ALA A 53 -3.36 7.07 17.47
C ALA A 53 -2.91 6.50 18.82
N GLU A 54 -3.11 5.19 19.05
CA GLU A 54 -2.63 4.51 20.25
C GLU A 54 -1.09 4.58 20.37
N ALA A 55 -0.37 4.27 19.31
CA ALA A 55 1.10 4.31 19.31
C ALA A 55 1.64 5.72 19.60
N ILE A 56 1.02 6.75 19.02
CA ILE A 56 1.36 8.16 19.30
C ILE A 56 1.05 8.48 20.77
N GLY A 57 -0.11 8.11 21.29
CA GLY A 57 -0.50 8.32 22.68
C GLY A 57 0.52 7.70 23.64
N ARG A 58 0.90 6.43 23.45
CA ARG A 58 1.91 5.75 24.26
C ARG A 58 3.26 6.49 24.27
N LEU A 59 3.68 6.99 23.12
CA LEU A 59 4.91 7.78 23.03
C LEU A 59 4.76 9.17 23.66
N ALA A 60 3.59 9.79 23.60
CA ALA A 60 3.33 11.08 24.22
C ALA A 60 3.38 11.01 25.75
N ASP A 61 2.75 9.96 26.31
CA ASP A 61 2.54 9.83 27.75
C ASP A 61 3.77 9.25 28.50
N ASP A 62 4.63 8.46 27.82
CA ASP A 62 5.76 7.77 28.44
C ASP A 62 7.12 8.32 27.94
N ALA A 63 7.71 9.23 28.72
CA ALA A 63 9.05 9.80 28.44
C ALA A 63 10.17 8.75 28.54
N ALA A 64 10.04 7.75 29.41
CA ALA A 64 11.04 6.70 29.57
C ALA A 64 11.03 5.76 28.36
N LEU A 65 9.83 5.44 27.81
CA LEU A 65 9.65 4.70 26.58
C LEU A 65 10.33 5.43 25.40
N ARG A 66 10.06 6.73 25.23
CA ARG A 66 10.71 7.53 24.17
C ARG A 66 12.22 7.49 24.26
N LYS A 67 12.77 7.64 25.46
CA LYS A 67 14.23 7.63 25.68
C LYS A 67 14.83 6.25 25.37
N ARG A 68 14.18 5.17 25.79
CA ARG A 68 14.62 3.79 25.55
C ARG A 68 14.59 3.46 24.06
N MET A 69 13.46 3.69 23.39
CA MET A 69 13.32 3.44 21.95
C MET A 69 14.27 4.30 21.12
N GLY A 70 14.43 5.58 21.48
CA GLY A 70 15.36 6.46 20.79
C GLY A 70 16.82 6.03 20.93
N ALA A 71 17.23 5.52 22.10
CA ALA A 71 18.55 4.95 22.30
C ALA A 71 18.76 3.67 21.48
N ALA A 72 17.79 2.76 21.46
CA ALA A 72 17.83 1.54 20.66
C ALA A 72 17.88 1.84 19.15
N GLY A 73 17.08 2.80 18.69
CA GLY A 73 17.07 3.24 17.28
C GLY A 73 18.40 3.86 16.87
N ARG A 74 19.01 4.69 17.72
CA ARG A 74 20.35 5.28 17.49
C ARG A 74 21.42 4.18 17.38
N GLN A 75 21.42 3.23 18.31
CA GLN A 75 22.35 2.11 18.28
C GLN A 75 22.21 1.30 16.98
N ARG A 76 20.98 0.96 16.61
CA ARG A 76 20.69 0.25 15.37
C ARG A 76 21.17 1.03 14.13
N ALA A 77 20.99 2.36 14.13
CA ALA A 77 21.46 3.20 13.02
C ALA A 77 22.98 3.10 12.84
N HIS A 78 23.73 3.12 13.95
CA HIS A 78 25.20 2.95 13.91
C HIS A 78 25.61 1.56 13.47
N ASP A 79 24.94 0.51 13.96
CA ASP A 79 25.36 -0.87 13.71
C ASP A 79 25.05 -1.31 12.28
N ILE A 80 23.94 -0.84 11.70
CA ILE A 80 23.42 -1.38 10.43
C ILE A 80 23.49 -0.37 9.28
N PHE A 81 23.24 0.93 9.57
CA PHE A 81 23.07 1.96 8.55
C PHE A 81 24.27 2.93 8.45
N ASP A 82 25.32 2.74 9.24
CA ASP A 82 26.59 3.44 9.04
C ASP A 82 27.19 3.03 7.67
N TRP A 83 27.75 3.99 6.96
CA TRP A 83 28.41 3.73 5.66
C TRP A 83 29.48 2.62 5.72
N ARG A 84 30.14 2.49 6.85
CA ARG A 84 31.10 1.40 7.11
C ARG A 84 30.48 0.00 7.07
N SER A 85 29.16 -0.11 7.35
CA SER A 85 28.39 -1.34 7.28
C SER A 85 27.70 -1.48 5.91
N VAL A 86 27.16 -0.38 5.39
CA VAL A 86 26.36 -0.35 4.15
C VAL A 86 27.21 -0.61 2.92
N VAL A 87 28.38 0.05 2.78
CA VAL A 87 29.22 -0.11 1.59
C VAL A 87 29.70 -1.56 1.38
N PRO A 88 30.24 -2.25 2.40
CA PRO A 88 30.59 -3.67 2.24
C PRO A 88 29.40 -4.58 1.90
N ALA A 89 28.21 -4.26 2.41
CA ALA A 89 26.98 -5.01 2.09
C ALA A 89 26.58 -4.85 0.60
N TYR A 90 26.73 -3.65 0.03
CA TYR A 90 26.51 -3.41 -1.40
C TYR A 90 27.55 -4.15 -2.25
N ASP A 91 28.84 -4.13 -1.87
CA ASP A 91 29.88 -4.87 -2.57
C ASP A 91 29.62 -6.38 -2.58
N ALA A 92 29.17 -6.92 -1.44
CA ALA A 92 28.79 -8.34 -1.36
C ALA A 92 27.58 -8.65 -2.25
N LEU A 93 26.56 -7.81 -2.23
CA LEU A 93 25.36 -7.95 -3.08
C LEU A 93 25.73 -7.90 -4.58
N TRP A 94 26.56 -6.96 -5.00
CA TRP A 94 26.98 -6.85 -6.41
C TRP A 94 27.75 -8.07 -6.89
N ARG A 95 28.63 -8.63 -6.06
CA ARG A 95 29.33 -9.88 -6.38
C ARG A 95 28.36 -11.05 -6.52
N GLU A 96 27.44 -11.21 -5.57
CA GLU A 96 26.40 -12.24 -5.64
C GLU A 96 25.54 -12.11 -6.91
N LEU A 97 25.11 -10.88 -7.24
CA LEU A 97 24.31 -10.64 -8.46
C LEU A 97 25.10 -10.92 -9.74
N ALA A 98 26.40 -10.62 -9.78
CA ALA A 98 27.27 -10.97 -10.91
C ALA A 98 27.38 -12.50 -11.10
N GLU A 99 27.58 -13.22 -10.02
CA GLU A 99 27.65 -14.69 -10.05
C GLU A 99 26.30 -15.31 -10.47
N ARG A 100 25.19 -14.77 -9.99
CA ARG A 100 23.83 -15.20 -10.39
C ARG A 100 23.61 -14.96 -11.89
N ARG A 101 23.98 -13.77 -12.39
CA ARG A 101 23.83 -13.42 -13.80
C ARG A 101 24.62 -14.35 -14.71
N GLU A 102 25.86 -14.66 -14.37
CA GLU A 102 26.71 -15.59 -15.13
C GLU A 102 26.09 -16.99 -15.17
N ARG A 103 25.63 -17.50 -14.04
CA ARG A 103 24.98 -18.79 -13.89
C ARG A 103 23.66 -18.87 -14.65
N ASP A 104 22.80 -17.84 -14.53
CA ASP A 104 21.46 -17.81 -15.12
C ASP A 104 21.50 -17.52 -16.63
N ALA A 105 22.52 -16.83 -17.13
CA ALA A 105 22.71 -16.61 -18.58
C ALA A 105 22.84 -17.93 -19.36
N VAL A 106 23.37 -18.98 -18.72
CA VAL A 106 23.53 -20.32 -19.33
C VAL A 106 22.28 -21.18 -19.17
N SER A 107 21.54 -21.02 -18.04
CA SER A 107 20.47 -21.95 -17.64
C SER A 107 19.05 -21.49 -17.93
N LYS A 108 18.84 -20.18 -18.09
CA LYS A 108 17.49 -19.59 -18.25
C LYS A 108 17.48 -18.56 -19.38
N PRO A 109 17.25 -18.99 -20.64
CA PRO A 109 16.96 -18.04 -21.69
C PRO A 109 15.78 -17.15 -21.27
N VAL A 110 15.89 -15.86 -21.52
CA VAL A 110 14.83 -14.88 -21.24
C VAL A 110 13.54 -15.41 -21.86
N ALA A 111 12.53 -15.69 -21.04
CA ALA A 111 11.26 -16.18 -21.54
C ALA A 111 10.71 -15.15 -22.52
N ALA A 112 10.47 -15.55 -23.77
CA ALA A 112 9.96 -14.69 -24.83
C ALA A 112 8.55 -14.10 -24.53
N HIS A 113 7.97 -14.47 -23.41
CA HIS A 113 6.63 -14.10 -22.95
C HIS A 113 6.62 -13.45 -21.57
N ALA A 114 7.66 -12.65 -21.22
CA ALA A 114 7.53 -11.77 -20.06
C ALA A 114 6.31 -10.86 -20.28
N ILE A 115 5.23 -11.12 -19.54
CA ILE A 115 3.92 -10.46 -19.67
C ILE A 115 4.02 -8.95 -19.41
N THR A 116 5.09 -8.50 -18.74
CA THR A 116 5.38 -7.09 -18.47
C THR A 116 6.87 -6.82 -18.70
N GLY A 117 7.18 -5.77 -19.44
CA GLY A 117 8.55 -5.25 -19.51
C GLY A 117 9.05 -4.84 -18.12
N PRO A 118 10.38 -4.83 -17.89
CA PRO A 118 10.92 -4.40 -16.58
C PRO A 118 10.51 -2.98 -16.20
N ALA A 119 10.12 -2.15 -17.17
CA ALA A 119 9.66 -0.78 -16.96
C ALA A 119 8.16 -0.66 -16.66
N GLU A 120 7.37 -1.71 -16.91
CA GLU A 120 5.91 -1.74 -16.72
C GLU A 120 5.52 -2.52 -15.46
N MET A 121 6.30 -2.41 -14.40
CA MET A 121 6.03 -3.15 -13.18
C MET A 121 4.88 -2.51 -12.39
N ASP A 122 3.88 -3.34 -12.09
CA ASP A 122 2.82 -2.99 -11.15
C ASP A 122 3.45 -2.65 -9.77
N PRO A 123 3.23 -1.43 -9.24
CA PRO A 123 3.82 -1.00 -7.97
C PRO A 123 3.38 -1.88 -6.79
N TYR A 124 2.14 -2.37 -6.78
CA TYR A 124 1.66 -3.23 -5.69
C TYR A 124 2.25 -4.64 -5.74
N ARG A 125 2.65 -5.10 -6.93
CA ARG A 125 3.38 -6.35 -7.09
C ARG A 125 4.83 -6.21 -6.64
N VAL A 126 5.50 -5.12 -7.03
CA VAL A 126 6.90 -4.86 -6.66
C VAL A 126 7.04 -4.69 -5.15
N PHE A 127 6.12 -3.94 -4.55
CA PHE A 127 6.13 -3.61 -3.13
C PHE A 127 5.21 -4.51 -2.28
N ARG A 128 4.82 -5.68 -2.78
CA ARG A 128 3.85 -6.58 -2.11
C ARG A 128 4.22 -7.01 -0.69
N GLY A 129 5.48 -6.89 -0.31
CA GLY A 129 5.98 -7.23 1.04
C GLY A 129 5.96 -6.05 2.03
N PHE A 130 5.56 -4.86 1.61
CA PHE A 130 5.53 -3.67 2.48
C PHE A 130 4.24 -3.54 3.29
N PRO A 131 3.03 -3.69 2.70
CA PRO A 131 1.81 -3.59 3.47
C PRO A 131 1.66 -4.82 4.38
N THR A 132 1.08 -4.62 5.55
CA THR A 132 0.75 -5.70 6.49
C THR A 132 -0.33 -6.60 5.91
N PHE A 133 -1.32 -5.99 5.27
CA PHE A 133 -2.43 -6.68 4.62
C PHE A 133 -2.54 -6.26 3.17
N ARG A 134 -2.75 -7.24 2.29
CA ARG A 134 -3.22 -7.01 0.92
C ARG A 134 -4.72 -7.27 0.90
N MET A 135 -5.46 -6.40 0.28
CA MET A 135 -6.90 -6.62 0.13
C MET A 135 -7.16 -7.76 -0.84
N MET A 136 -7.67 -8.84 -0.32
CA MET A 136 -8.01 -10.04 -1.08
C MET A 136 -9.51 -10.07 -1.42
N PRO A 137 -9.93 -10.75 -2.49
CA PRO A 137 -11.34 -10.81 -2.89
C PRO A 137 -12.30 -11.29 -1.80
N ASP A 138 -11.81 -12.16 -0.91
CA ASP A 138 -12.60 -12.74 0.20
C ASP A 138 -12.60 -11.89 1.48
N ASP A 139 -11.80 -10.84 1.53
CA ASP A 139 -11.80 -9.92 2.68
C ASP A 139 -13.10 -9.12 2.75
N ALA A 140 -13.47 -8.69 3.96
CA ALA A 140 -14.60 -7.81 4.16
C ALA A 140 -14.18 -6.34 4.31
N ILE A 141 -15.00 -5.45 3.77
CA ILE A 141 -14.92 -4.00 3.97
C ILE A 141 -16.26 -3.49 4.44
N VAL A 142 -16.27 -2.90 5.63
CA VAL A 142 -17.49 -2.42 6.29
C VAL A 142 -17.44 -0.90 6.45
N LEU A 143 -18.53 -0.22 6.09
CA LEU A 143 -18.67 1.21 6.32
C LEU A 143 -18.69 1.53 7.82
N THR A 144 -18.07 2.64 8.21
CA THR A 144 -18.18 3.16 9.57
C THR A 144 -19.56 3.83 9.80
N ASP A 145 -20.01 3.93 11.05
CA ASP A 145 -21.31 4.51 11.40
C ASP A 145 -21.51 5.95 10.88
N ARG A 146 -20.42 6.67 10.65
CA ARG A 146 -20.42 8.05 10.15
C ARG A 146 -19.85 8.19 8.74
N ALA A 147 -19.81 7.11 7.97
CA ALA A 147 -19.14 7.04 6.66
C ALA A 147 -19.49 8.23 5.74
N THR A 148 -20.77 8.55 5.56
CA THR A 148 -21.20 9.64 4.68
C THR A 148 -20.70 11.01 5.15
N ALA A 149 -20.79 11.29 6.46
CA ALA A 149 -20.35 12.56 7.01
C ALA A 149 -18.81 12.70 6.95
N VAL A 150 -18.08 11.61 7.24
CA VAL A 150 -16.62 11.58 7.14
C VAL A 150 -16.18 11.77 5.69
N LEU A 151 -16.79 11.09 4.73
CA LEU A 151 -16.48 11.25 3.32
C LEU A 151 -16.74 12.69 2.85
N ALA A 152 -17.90 13.28 3.18
CA ALA A 152 -18.22 14.65 2.82
C ALA A 152 -17.21 15.67 3.38
N ASP A 153 -16.72 15.46 4.60
CA ASP A 153 -15.66 16.28 5.18
C ASP A 153 -14.32 16.09 4.46
N ARG A 154 -13.91 14.84 4.21
CA ARG A 154 -12.63 14.51 3.56
C ARG A 154 -12.55 15.03 2.12
N LEU A 155 -13.66 15.01 1.38
CA LEU A 155 -13.71 15.54 0.00
C LEU A 155 -13.53 17.06 -0.08
N ARG A 156 -13.68 17.80 0.99
CA ARG A 156 -13.35 19.25 1.04
C ARG A 156 -11.86 19.51 0.94
N HIS A 157 -11.03 18.56 1.30
CA HIS A 157 -9.57 18.71 1.27
C HIS A 157 -9.02 18.31 -0.09
N ARG A 158 -8.46 19.27 -0.83
CA ARG A 158 -7.89 19.06 -2.17
C ARG A 158 -6.87 17.94 -2.24
N MET A 159 -6.11 17.71 -1.16
CA MET A 159 -5.13 16.63 -1.08
C MET A 159 -5.74 15.23 -1.24
N ASN A 160 -7.00 15.05 -0.86
CA ASN A 160 -7.70 13.77 -1.00
C ASN A 160 -8.21 13.51 -2.42
N MET A 161 -8.23 14.55 -3.26
CA MET A 161 -8.70 14.51 -4.65
C MET A 161 -7.56 14.77 -5.65
N PHE A 162 -6.31 14.54 -5.25
CA PHE A 162 -5.14 14.93 -6.04
C PHE A 162 -5.04 14.19 -7.38
N VAL A 163 -5.36 12.89 -7.42
CA VAL A 163 -5.38 12.10 -8.65
C VAL A 163 -6.68 11.31 -8.77
N PRO A 164 -7.82 12.00 -9.03
CA PRO A 164 -9.14 11.36 -9.05
C PRO A 164 -9.29 10.31 -10.16
N VAL A 165 -8.54 10.44 -11.24
CA VAL A 165 -8.58 9.51 -12.39
C VAL A 165 -8.19 8.07 -12.03
N ASN A 166 -7.46 7.86 -10.94
CA ASN A 166 -7.03 6.55 -10.46
C ASN A 166 -8.09 5.82 -9.62
N LEU A 167 -9.14 6.52 -9.26
CA LEU A 167 -10.26 6.02 -8.48
C LEU A 167 -11.50 5.88 -9.36
N LEU A 168 -12.56 5.33 -8.83
CA LEU A 168 -13.88 5.42 -9.45
C LEU A 168 -14.28 6.88 -9.63
N ALA A 169 -15.05 7.16 -10.67
CA ALA A 169 -15.58 8.48 -10.90
C ALA A 169 -16.44 8.96 -9.72
N PRO A 170 -16.42 10.26 -9.35
CA PRO A 170 -17.17 10.77 -8.22
C PRO A 170 -18.67 10.44 -8.27
N GLU A 171 -19.26 10.38 -9.46
CA GLU A 171 -20.64 10.02 -9.72
C GLU A 171 -20.97 8.56 -9.38
N ASP A 172 -19.97 7.66 -9.37
CA ASP A 172 -20.11 6.26 -9.00
C ASP A 172 -19.97 5.99 -7.49
N LEU A 173 -19.45 6.93 -6.72
CA LEU A 173 -19.28 6.78 -5.26
C LEU A 173 -20.60 6.48 -4.52
N PRO A 174 -21.75 7.13 -4.81
CA PRO A 174 -23.02 6.80 -4.16
C PRO A 174 -23.44 5.35 -4.42
N ARG A 175 -23.24 4.85 -5.65
CA ARG A 175 -23.51 3.46 -6.02
C ARG A 175 -22.59 2.50 -5.23
N LEU A 176 -21.29 2.80 -5.14
CA LEU A 176 -20.35 2.01 -4.37
C LEU A 176 -20.75 1.94 -2.89
N LEU A 177 -21.03 3.07 -2.26
CA LEU A 177 -21.45 3.12 -0.85
C LEU A 177 -22.75 2.35 -0.61
N SER A 178 -23.73 2.46 -1.52
CA SER A 178 -24.99 1.69 -1.43
C SER A 178 -24.73 0.18 -1.54
N ARG A 179 -23.80 -0.22 -2.42
CA ARG A 179 -23.41 -1.63 -2.53
C ARG A 179 -22.73 -2.15 -1.28
N MET A 180 -21.81 -1.37 -0.67
CA MET A 180 -21.15 -1.70 0.59
C MET A 180 -22.09 -1.77 1.80
N GLN A 181 -23.29 -1.20 1.72
CA GLN A 181 -24.34 -1.40 2.73
C GLN A 181 -25.07 -2.75 2.61
N ALA A 182 -25.09 -3.31 1.40
CA ALA A 182 -25.78 -4.55 1.09
C ALA A 182 -24.90 -5.79 1.23
N VAL A 183 -23.61 -5.65 0.93
CA VAL A 183 -22.60 -6.73 0.97
C VAL A 183 -21.28 -6.16 1.50
N ASP A 184 -20.49 -6.99 2.16
CA ASP A 184 -19.21 -6.60 2.78
C ASP A 184 -18.00 -7.22 2.07
N ARG A 185 -18.14 -8.35 1.36
CA ARG A 185 -17.04 -9.02 0.68
C ARG A 185 -16.59 -8.24 -0.56
N ILE A 186 -15.29 -8.05 -0.72
CA ILE A 186 -14.71 -7.27 -1.83
C ILE A 186 -15.13 -7.82 -3.19
N SER A 187 -15.09 -9.14 -3.39
CA SER A 187 -15.53 -9.79 -4.64
C SER A 187 -16.98 -9.45 -4.98
N ASP A 188 -17.86 -9.45 -3.98
CA ASP A 188 -19.29 -9.19 -4.18
C ASP A 188 -19.54 -7.70 -4.44
N ILE A 189 -18.76 -6.83 -3.79
CA ILE A 189 -18.81 -5.38 -4.08
C ILE A 189 -18.38 -5.14 -5.54
N ALA A 190 -17.25 -5.72 -5.96
CA ALA A 190 -16.68 -5.51 -7.29
C ALA A 190 -17.52 -6.11 -8.43
N ALA A 191 -18.33 -7.13 -8.16
CA ALA A 191 -19.15 -7.83 -9.17
C ALA A 191 -20.13 -6.92 -9.92
N ASP A 192 -20.49 -5.75 -9.38
CA ASP A 192 -21.39 -4.79 -10.02
C ASP A 192 -20.70 -3.91 -11.08
N TRP A 193 -19.37 -4.02 -11.22
CA TRP A 193 -18.59 -3.23 -12.18
C TRP A 193 -18.03 -4.10 -13.32
N PRO A 194 -17.83 -3.52 -14.51
CA PRO A 194 -17.12 -4.20 -15.58
C PRO A 194 -15.70 -4.57 -15.15
N GLU A 195 -15.16 -5.67 -15.66
CA GLU A 195 -13.81 -6.17 -15.33
C GLU A 195 -12.73 -5.09 -15.45
N ARG A 196 -12.81 -4.23 -16.47
CA ARG A 196 -11.89 -3.11 -16.68
C ARG A 196 -11.88 -2.05 -15.55
N GLU A 197 -12.96 -1.99 -14.76
CA GLU A 197 -13.10 -1.05 -13.65
C GLU A 197 -12.75 -1.68 -12.28
N CYS A 198 -12.63 -3.01 -12.21
CA CYS A 198 -12.38 -3.71 -10.94
C CYS A 198 -11.15 -3.16 -10.20
N SER A 199 -10.04 -2.88 -10.91
CA SER A 199 -8.85 -2.29 -10.30
C SER A 199 -9.08 -0.89 -9.72
N ARG A 200 -9.99 -0.09 -10.31
CA ARG A 200 -10.39 1.21 -9.76
C ARG A 200 -11.28 1.04 -8.54
N VAL A 201 -12.19 0.05 -8.57
CA VAL A 201 -13.02 -0.32 -7.40
C VAL A 201 -12.10 -0.67 -6.24
N GLU A 202 -11.14 -1.59 -6.43
CA GLU A 202 -10.20 -2.01 -5.39
C GLU A 202 -9.41 -0.82 -4.82
N ARG A 203 -8.84 0.03 -5.68
CA ARG A 203 -8.13 1.24 -5.24
C ARG A 203 -9.03 2.20 -4.47
N THR A 204 -10.29 2.35 -4.89
CA THR A 204 -11.27 3.20 -4.21
C THR A 204 -11.63 2.64 -2.84
N LEU A 205 -11.80 1.33 -2.71
CA LEU A 205 -12.05 0.68 -1.41
C LEU A 205 -10.90 0.93 -0.43
N VAL A 206 -9.63 0.76 -0.86
CA VAL A 206 -8.47 1.09 -0.01
C VAL A 206 -8.44 2.57 0.35
N TRP A 207 -8.76 3.45 -0.60
CA TRP A 207 -8.84 4.89 -0.37
C TRP A 207 -9.93 5.25 0.67
N LEU A 208 -11.11 4.60 0.63
CA LEU A 208 -12.15 4.77 1.65
C LEU A 208 -11.69 4.30 3.04
N VAL A 209 -10.93 3.21 3.12
CA VAL A 209 -10.30 2.76 4.37
C VAL A 209 -9.28 3.80 4.87
N LYS A 210 -8.42 4.31 3.99
CA LYS A 210 -7.44 5.36 4.30
C LYS A 210 -8.09 6.63 4.85
N LEU A 211 -9.26 7.00 4.35
CA LEU A 211 -10.00 8.18 4.82
C LEU A 211 -10.78 7.94 6.13
N GLY A 212 -10.82 6.71 6.64
CA GLY A 212 -11.62 6.34 7.81
C GLY A 212 -13.12 6.25 7.53
N VAL A 213 -13.51 6.13 6.26
CA VAL A 213 -14.91 5.94 5.82
C VAL A 213 -15.33 4.48 5.96
N ALA A 214 -14.38 3.55 5.77
CA ALA A 214 -14.60 2.12 5.89
C ALA A 214 -13.49 1.46 6.72
N ARG A 215 -13.73 0.23 7.15
CA ARG A 215 -12.76 -0.65 7.83
C ARG A 215 -12.55 -1.92 7.04
N HIS A 216 -11.30 -2.35 6.95
CA HIS A 216 -10.90 -3.61 6.33
C HIS A 216 -10.83 -4.72 7.38
N HIS A 217 -11.41 -5.87 7.06
CA HIS A 217 -11.39 -7.07 7.88
C HIS A 217 -10.85 -8.23 7.03
N PRO A 218 -9.57 -8.62 7.23
CA PRO A 218 -8.98 -9.74 6.51
C PRO A 218 -9.70 -11.06 6.82
N ALA A 219 -10.02 -11.85 5.79
CA ALA A 219 -10.69 -13.15 5.96
C ALA A 219 -9.85 -14.14 6.79
N ASN A 220 -8.51 -14.03 6.75
CA ASN A 220 -7.55 -14.90 7.42
C ASN A 220 -6.85 -14.24 8.63
N ALA A 221 -7.46 -13.30 9.32
CA ALA A 221 -6.88 -12.65 10.49
C ALA A 221 -6.91 -13.52 11.77
N GLY A 222 -6.90 -14.85 11.64
CA GLY A 222 -7.06 -15.78 12.75
C GLY A 222 -6.39 -17.14 12.54
N THR A 223 -5.07 -17.18 12.36
CA THR A 223 -4.25 -18.38 12.69
C THR A 223 -2.84 -17.95 13.06
#